data_2c8110bafe726598ad74745834c9d214
#
_entry.id   2c8110bafe726598ad74745834c9d214
#
_cell.length_a   1.000
_cell.length_b   1.000
_cell.length_c   1.000
_cell.angle_alpha   90.00
_cell.angle_beta   90.00
_cell.angle_gamma   90.00
#
_symmetry.space_group_name_H-M   'P 1'
#
loop_
_entity.id
_entity.type
_entity.pdbx_description
1 polymer ?
#
loop_
_entity_poly.entity_id
_entity_poly.type
_entity_poly.pdbx_seq_one_letter_code
_entity_poly.pdbx_strand_id
1 'polypeptide(L)'
;MERLSLLRLSRVAREQGEAKPIVTSKSRQIPYQARQHACFFRKSIYLCSEILNIEREKQKTDSMARYGTILVVDDNTSIFTTLEICLDGVFDRILTLTKPESILTMLEQETVDVVLLDMNFSLGVNNGQEGLLWVQAVHRRHPHIPIVLMTAYADVKLAVKGLKSGAVDFVTKPWDNHDLIRVLKDAVDASTEVVPLEKMEEEHVRKVVDKCHGNISKAAELLEISRQRLYKKLGK
;
A
#
# COMPACT_ATOMS: atom_id res chain seq x y z
N MET A 1 -25.06 26.34 -11.96
CA MET A 1 -26.51 26.09 -12.10
C MET A 1 -26.86 24.63 -12.44
N GLU A 2 -25.90 23.72 -12.56
CA GLU A 2 -26.13 22.29 -12.88
C GLU A 2 -26.41 21.37 -11.68
N ARG A 3 -26.03 21.76 -10.46
CA ARG A 3 -26.28 20.92 -9.24
C ARG A 3 -27.75 20.82 -8.81
N LEU A 4 -28.61 21.71 -9.25
CA LEU A 4 -30.04 21.71 -8.90
C LEU A 4 -30.91 20.81 -9.80
N SER A 5 -30.42 20.44 -10.98
CA SER A 5 -31.14 19.56 -11.91
C SER A 5 -31.03 18.07 -11.52
N LEU A 6 -29.89 17.64 -10.94
CA LEU A 6 -29.67 16.26 -10.53
C LEU A 6 -30.45 15.87 -9.27
N LEU A 7 -30.65 16.80 -8.34
CA LEU A 7 -31.46 16.58 -7.14
C LEU A 7 -32.98 16.44 -7.43
N ARG A 8 -33.47 17.04 -8.53
CA ARG A 8 -34.87 16.86 -8.95
C ARG A 8 -35.13 15.49 -9.58
N LEU A 9 -34.16 14.91 -10.29
CA LEU A 9 -34.29 13.58 -10.89
C LEU A 9 -34.29 12.45 -9.84
N SER A 10 -33.57 12.62 -8.73
CA SER A 10 -33.56 11.62 -7.65
C SER A 10 -34.87 11.61 -6.82
N ARG A 11 -35.63 12.70 -6.82
CA ARG A 11 -36.91 12.79 -6.11
C ARG A 11 -38.06 12.11 -6.89
N VAL A 12 -38.05 12.22 -8.21
CA VAL A 12 -39.05 11.60 -9.08
C VAL A 12 -38.93 10.06 -9.06
N ALA A 13 -37.77 9.51 -8.88
CA ALA A 13 -37.55 8.06 -8.81
C ALA A 13 -38.04 7.42 -7.49
N ARG A 14 -38.23 8.21 -6.42
CA ARG A 14 -38.75 7.70 -5.12
C ARG A 14 -40.28 7.71 -4.97
N GLU A 15 -40.97 8.46 -5.80
CA GLU A 15 -42.43 8.58 -5.71
C GLU A 15 -43.19 7.59 -6.59
N GLN A 16 -42.51 6.80 -7.44
CA GLN A 16 -43.15 5.72 -8.18
C GLN A 16 -42.85 4.37 -7.51
N GLY A 17 -43.65 4.12 -6.45
CA GLY A 17 -43.68 2.86 -5.74
C GLY A 17 -44.04 1.69 -6.67
N GLU A 18 -43.38 0.60 -6.41
CA GLU A 18 -43.66 -0.81 -6.76
C GLU A 18 -44.83 -1.09 -7.73
N ALA A 19 -44.54 -1.16 -9.01
CA ALA A 19 -45.43 -1.79 -9.99
C ALA A 19 -45.04 -3.27 -10.12
N LYS A 20 -45.87 -4.16 -9.55
CA LYS A 20 -45.82 -5.61 -9.79
C LYS A 20 -45.99 -5.91 -11.29
N PRO A 21 -45.29 -6.87 -11.86
CA PRO A 21 -45.45 -7.23 -13.27
C PRO A 21 -46.77 -7.94 -13.48
N ILE A 22 -47.68 -7.29 -14.21
CA ILE A 22 -48.87 -7.96 -14.75
C ILE A 22 -48.42 -8.73 -15.98
N VAL A 23 -48.42 -10.05 -15.86
CA VAL A 23 -48.18 -10.96 -16.98
C VAL A 23 -49.52 -11.07 -17.76
N THR A 24 -49.66 -10.34 -18.86
CA THR A 24 -50.68 -10.61 -19.86
C THR A 24 -50.01 -11.01 -21.18
N SER A 25 -50.29 -12.23 -21.57
CA SER A 25 -49.93 -12.85 -22.85
C SER A 25 -50.57 -12.11 -24.00
N LYS A 26 -49.88 -11.20 -24.66
CA LYS A 26 -50.11 -10.81 -26.05
C LYS A 26 -48.82 -10.20 -26.58
N SER A 27 -48.18 -10.92 -27.48
CA SER A 27 -47.01 -10.52 -28.23
C SER A 27 -47.31 -9.29 -29.10
N ARG A 28 -47.04 -8.06 -28.57
CA ARG A 28 -46.92 -6.87 -29.39
C ARG A 28 -45.41 -6.69 -29.70
N GLN A 29 -45.12 -6.78 -30.99
CA GLN A 29 -43.79 -6.44 -31.51
C GLN A 29 -43.46 -5.00 -31.13
N ILE A 30 -42.47 -4.83 -30.22
CA ILE A 30 -41.97 -3.52 -29.84
C ILE A 30 -41.14 -2.99 -31.03
N PRO A 31 -41.42 -1.77 -31.54
CA PRO A 31 -40.68 -1.19 -32.67
C PRO A 31 -39.18 -1.11 -32.36
N TYR A 32 -38.36 -1.34 -33.38
CA TYR A 32 -36.88 -1.36 -33.28
C TYR A 32 -36.30 -0.11 -32.61
N GLN A 33 -36.91 1.05 -32.83
CA GLN A 33 -36.49 2.32 -32.19
C GLN A 33 -36.72 2.33 -30.67
N ALA A 34 -37.81 1.69 -30.17
CA ALA A 34 -38.05 1.60 -28.73
C ALA A 34 -37.06 0.66 -28.01
N ARG A 35 -36.48 -0.31 -28.72
CA ARG A 35 -35.40 -1.18 -28.16
C ARG A 35 -34.08 -0.42 -28.01
N GLN A 36 -33.75 0.52 -28.88
CA GLN A 36 -32.54 1.33 -28.76
C GLN A 36 -32.63 2.30 -27.56
N HIS A 37 -33.80 2.92 -27.33
CA HIS A 37 -34.00 3.78 -26.17
C HIS A 37 -33.97 3.02 -24.84
N ALA A 38 -34.55 1.81 -24.81
CA ALA A 38 -34.49 0.96 -23.61
C ALA A 38 -33.09 0.47 -23.30
N CYS A 39 -32.24 0.24 -24.33
CA CYS A 39 -30.83 -0.14 -24.14
C CYS A 39 -29.98 1.05 -23.65
N PHE A 40 -30.26 2.26 -24.13
CA PHE A 40 -29.59 3.48 -23.70
C PHE A 40 -29.96 3.84 -22.24
N PHE A 41 -31.24 3.69 -21.87
CA PHE A 41 -31.70 3.89 -20.49
C PHE A 41 -31.10 2.86 -19.52
N ARG A 42 -31.01 1.58 -19.90
CA ARG A 42 -30.34 0.56 -19.08
C ARG A 42 -28.85 0.85 -18.89
N LYS A 43 -28.16 1.27 -19.94
CA LYS A 43 -26.74 1.66 -19.85
C LYS A 43 -26.53 2.89 -18.96
N SER A 44 -27.45 3.87 -19.04
CA SER A 44 -27.39 5.08 -18.20
C SER A 44 -27.66 4.76 -16.71
N ILE A 45 -28.59 3.84 -16.41
CA ILE A 45 -28.86 3.41 -15.03
C ILE A 45 -27.70 2.58 -14.47
N TYR A 46 -27.06 1.75 -15.31
CA TYR A 46 -25.85 1.00 -14.90
C TYR A 46 -24.70 1.95 -14.59
N LEU A 47 -24.43 2.94 -15.45
CA LEU A 47 -23.41 3.95 -15.18
C LEU A 47 -23.71 4.75 -13.90
N CYS A 48 -24.96 5.14 -13.67
CA CYS A 48 -25.34 5.82 -12.43
C CYS A 48 -25.17 4.94 -11.19
N SER A 49 -25.46 3.64 -11.28
CA SER A 49 -25.24 2.72 -10.14
C SER A 49 -23.76 2.47 -9.85
N GLU A 50 -22.93 2.39 -10.88
CA GLU A 50 -21.47 2.31 -10.70
C GLU A 50 -20.89 3.60 -10.12
N ILE A 51 -21.30 4.76 -10.60
CA ILE A 51 -20.88 6.06 -10.04
C ILE A 51 -21.31 6.19 -8.58
N LEU A 52 -22.56 5.81 -8.26
CA LEU A 52 -23.05 5.83 -6.87
C LEU A 52 -22.35 4.79 -5.97
N ASN A 53 -21.94 3.66 -6.51
CA ASN A 53 -21.14 2.69 -5.78
C ASN A 53 -19.69 3.20 -5.56
N ILE A 54 -19.09 3.83 -6.57
CA ILE A 54 -17.78 4.50 -6.44
C ILE A 54 -17.84 5.63 -5.40
N GLU A 55 -18.92 6.44 -5.38
CA GLU A 55 -19.11 7.48 -4.36
C GLU A 55 -19.40 6.88 -2.97
N ARG A 56 -20.11 5.76 -2.86
CA ARG A 56 -20.31 5.06 -1.59
C ARG A 56 -19.03 4.39 -1.08
N GLU A 57 -18.22 3.86 -1.97
CA GLU A 57 -16.91 3.31 -1.60
C GLU A 57 -15.94 4.44 -1.22
N LYS A 58 -15.95 5.57 -1.93
CA LYS A 58 -15.20 6.78 -1.52
C LYS A 58 -15.63 7.29 -0.13
N GLN A 59 -16.93 7.32 0.18
CA GLN A 59 -17.42 7.70 1.51
C GLN A 59 -17.07 6.67 2.59
N LYS A 60 -16.94 5.40 2.25
CA LYS A 60 -16.47 4.34 3.14
C LYS A 60 -14.96 4.42 3.40
N THR A 61 -14.17 4.81 2.40
CA THR A 61 -12.72 5.04 2.53
C THR A 61 -12.40 6.33 3.30
N ASP A 62 -13.27 7.34 3.27
CA ASP A 62 -13.12 8.59 4.03
C ASP A 62 -13.26 8.38 5.57
N SER A 63 -13.77 7.23 5.99
CA SER A 63 -13.82 6.82 7.41
C SER A 63 -12.69 5.85 7.80
N MET A 64 -11.80 5.46 6.90
CA MET A 64 -10.64 4.62 7.21
C MET A 64 -9.45 5.50 7.59
N ALA A 65 -8.75 5.13 8.66
CA ALA A 65 -7.51 5.76 9.05
C ALA A 65 -6.55 5.83 7.85
N ARG A 66 -6.12 7.05 7.51
CA ARG A 66 -5.13 7.24 6.45
C ARG A 66 -3.75 6.86 6.97
N TYR A 67 -2.95 6.34 6.09
CA TYR A 67 -1.56 5.98 6.37
C TYR A 67 -0.69 7.19 6.02
N GLY A 68 -0.08 7.84 6.94
CA GLY A 68 0.84 8.97 6.84
C GLY A 68 1.39 9.37 5.46
N THR A 69 2.69 9.44 5.31
CA THR A 69 3.36 9.90 4.08
C THR A 69 4.09 8.75 3.38
N ILE A 70 3.82 8.53 2.10
CA ILE A 70 4.59 7.62 1.24
C ILE A 70 5.59 8.40 0.38
N LEU A 71 6.82 7.92 0.28
CA LEU A 71 7.82 8.39 -0.68
C LEU A 71 7.94 7.39 -1.83
N VAL A 72 7.58 7.83 -3.04
CA VAL A 72 7.71 7.05 -4.27
C VAL A 72 8.96 7.49 -5.03
N VAL A 73 9.81 6.53 -5.38
CA VAL A 73 11.07 6.79 -6.09
C VAL A 73 11.11 5.95 -7.36
N ASP A 74 11.03 6.62 -8.52
CA ASP A 74 11.00 5.98 -9.85
C ASP A 74 11.47 7.01 -10.89
N ASP A 75 12.32 6.64 -11.83
CA ASP A 75 12.79 7.55 -12.89
C ASP A 75 11.71 7.82 -13.96
N ASN A 76 10.70 6.96 -14.04
CA ASN A 76 9.57 7.10 -14.94
C ASN A 76 8.45 7.94 -14.31
N THR A 77 8.39 9.24 -14.65
CA THR A 77 7.39 10.16 -14.11
C THR A 77 5.94 9.80 -14.43
N SER A 78 5.68 9.02 -15.49
CA SER A 78 4.31 8.59 -15.84
C SER A 78 3.70 7.64 -14.80
N ILE A 79 4.53 6.99 -13.99
CA ILE A 79 4.10 6.12 -12.91
C ILE A 79 3.48 6.92 -11.74
N PHE A 80 3.97 8.14 -11.50
CA PHE A 80 3.52 8.98 -10.40
C PHE A 80 2.03 9.30 -10.48
N THR A 81 1.54 9.73 -11.65
CA THR A 81 0.11 10.01 -11.85
C THR A 81 -0.75 8.78 -11.59
N THR A 82 -0.28 7.60 -12.00
CA THR A 82 -1.00 6.33 -11.74
C THR A 82 -1.04 6.02 -10.26
N LEU A 83 0.07 6.19 -9.54
CA LEU A 83 0.17 5.96 -8.11
C LEU A 83 -0.61 7.00 -7.31
N GLU A 84 -0.59 8.27 -7.70
CA GLU A 84 -1.40 9.33 -7.07
C GLU A 84 -2.89 8.98 -7.12
N ILE A 85 -3.39 8.52 -8.27
CA ILE A 85 -4.79 8.09 -8.41
C ILE A 85 -5.08 6.82 -7.58
N CYS A 86 -4.16 5.85 -7.59
CA CYS A 86 -4.32 4.58 -6.88
C CYS A 86 -4.29 4.75 -5.35
N LEU A 87 -3.43 5.64 -4.86
CA LEU A 87 -3.17 5.83 -3.43
C LEU A 87 -3.95 7.02 -2.83
N ASP A 88 -4.76 7.73 -3.65
CA ASP A 88 -5.65 8.79 -3.16
C ASP A 88 -6.64 8.22 -2.12
N GLY A 89 -6.72 8.87 -0.97
CA GLY A 89 -7.53 8.40 0.15
C GLY A 89 -6.92 7.25 0.97
N VAL A 90 -5.76 6.71 0.57
CA VAL A 90 -5.00 5.70 1.33
C VAL A 90 -3.91 6.36 2.17
N PHE A 91 -3.14 7.25 1.58
CA PHE A 91 -2.09 8.02 2.24
C PHE A 91 -2.49 9.51 2.37
N ASP A 92 -2.00 10.17 3.42
CA ASP A 92 -2.22 11.60 3.62
C ASP A 92 -1.41 12.43 2.63
N ARG A 93 -0.18 11.98 2.34
CA ARG A 93 0.75 12.66 1.43
C ARG A 93 1.51 11.66 0.56
N ILE A 94 1.69 12.00 -0.70
CA ILE A 94 2.50 11.25 -1.64
C ILE A 94 3.64 12.17 -2.07
N LEU A 95 4.87 11.81 -1.72
CA LEU A 95 6.09 12.47 -2.16
C LEU A 95 6.69 11.67 -3.31
N THR A 96 7.23 12.35 -4.32
CA THR A 96 7.80 11.70 -5.50
C THR A 96 9.22 12.15 -5.76
N LEU A 97 10.10 11.23 -6.12
CA LEU A 97 11.47 11.48 -6.53
C LEU A 97 11.80 10.72 -7.82
N THR A 98 12.42 11.42 -8.76
CA THR A 98 12.92 10.81 -10.01
C THR A 98 14.37 10.32 -9.89
N LYS A 99 15.08 10.76 -8.83
CA LYS A 99 16.50 10.46 -8.62
C LYS A 99 16.71 9.85 -7.23
N PRO A 100 17.22 8.63 -7.15
CA PRO A 100 17.41 7.95 -5.88
C PRO A 100 18.47 8.60 -4.97
N GLU A 101 19.39 9.41 -5.51
CA GLU A 101 20.39 10.13 -4.74
C GLU A 101 19.79 11.12 -3.73
N SER A 102 18.58 11.59 -3.99
CA SER A 102 17.86 12.53 -3.12
C SER A 102 17.09 11.85 -1.99
N ILE A 103 17.00 10.51 -1.96
CA ILE A 103 16.21 9.78 -0.96
C ILE A 103 16.62 10.15 0.46
N LEU A 104 17.91 10.04 0.80
CA LEU A 104 18.38 10.28 2.17
C LEU A 104 18.12 11.72 2.61
N THR A 105 18.32 12.69 1.73
CA THR A 105 18.02 14.09 2.01
C THR A 105 16.52 14.32 2.24
N MET A 106 15.68 13.67 1.44
CA MET A 106 14.22 13.76 1.61
C MET A 106 13.79 13.15 2.95
N LEU A 107 14.33 11.99 3.34
CA LEU A 107 14.05 11.34 4.62
C LEU A 107 14.56 12.11 5.85
N GLU A 108 15.54 13.00 5.68
CA GLU A 108 16.01 13.90 6.73
C GLU A 108 15.12 15.15 6.86
N GLN A 109 14.43 15.57 5.80
CA GLN A 109 13.61 16.78 5.74
C GLN A 109 12.13 16.55 5.99
N GLU A 110 11.63 15.39 5.62
CA GLU A 110 10.21 15.04 5.65
C GLU A 110 9.99 13.79 6.51
N THR A 111 8.84 13.76 7.20
CA THR A 111 8.39 12.54 7.87
C THR A 111 7.80 11.59 6.84
N VAL A 112 8.41 10.42 6.68
CA VAL A 112 8.01 9.38 5.72
C VAL A 112 7.72 8.09 6.48
N ASP A 113 6.57 7.50 6.22
CA ASP A 113 6.11 6.27 6.88
C ASP A 113 6.45 5.01 6.07
N VAL A 114 6.56 5.13 4.75
CA VAL A 114 6.97 4.03 3.86
C VAL A 114 7.64 4.58 2.59
N VAL A 115 8.63 3.84 2.09
CA VAL A 115 9.29 4.12 0.81
C VAL A 115 8.89 3.04 -0.21
N LEU A 116 8.36 3.47 -1.36
CA LEU A 116 8.13 2.63 -2.53
C LEU A 116 9.23 2.93 -3.56
N LEU A 117 10.13 1.98 -3.77
CA LEU A 117 11.38 2.17 -4.50
C LEU A 117 11.46 1.30 -5.75
N ASP A 118 11.67 1.92 -6.92
CA ASP A 118 12.01 1.16 -8.12
C ASP A 118 13.40 0.51 -8.01
N MET A 119 13.54 -0.62 -8.68
CA MET A 119 14.81 -1.37 -8.69
C MET A 119 15.80 -0.87 -9.73
N ASN A 120 15.34 -0.17 -10.77
CA ASN A 120 16.16 0.19 -11.94
C ASN A 120 15.98 1.68 -12.27
N PHE A 121 17.05 2.45 -12.18
CA PHE A 121 17.07 3.90 -12.46
C PHE A 121 17.91 4.27 -13.69
N SER A 122 18.68 3.34 -14.25
CA SER A 122 19.53 3.60 -15.41
C SER A 122 18.92 3.05 -16.68
N LEU A 123 18.69 3.91 -17.68
CA LEU A 123 18.21 3.54 -19.01
C LEU A 123 19.10 2.44 -19.61
N GLY A 124 18.52 1.26 -19.83
CA GLY A 124 19.19 0.13 -20.49
C GLY A 124 20.01 -0.79 -19.58
N VAL A 125 20.11 -0.51 -18.28
CA VAL A 125 20.78 -1.37 -17.30
C VAL A 125 19.76 -1.93 -16.32
N ASN A 126 19.09 -3.00 -16.70
CA ASN A 126 18.03 -3.64 -15.90
C ASN A 126 18.64 -4.72 -14.97
N ASN A 127 19.67 -4.39 -14.20
CA ASN A 127 20.30 -5.36 -13.28
C ASN A 127 19.86 -5.20 -11.82
N GLY A 128 19.07 -4.14 -11.49
CA GLY A 128 18.51 -3.85 -10.17
C GLY A 128 19.54 -3.62 -9.07
N GLN A 129 20.82 -3.51 -9.40
CA GLN A 129 21.89 -3.30 -8.41
C GLN A 129 21.77 -1.92 -7.76
N GLU A 130 21.32 -0.93 -8.52
CA GLU A 130 21.13 0.43 -8.00
C GLU A 130 20.06 0.45 -6.90
N GLY A 131 18.88 -0.16 -7.14
CA GLY A 131 17.84 -0.29 -6.13
C GLY A 131 18.33 -0.99 -4.86
N LEU A 132 19.13 -2.06 -5.00
CA LEU A 132 19.72 -2.76 -3.84
C LEU A 132 20.66 -1.88 -3.02
N LEU A 133 21.48 -1.05 -3.66
CA LEU A 133 22.36 -0.11 -2.98
C LEU A 133 21.58 0.90 -2.16
N TRP A 134 20.49 1.42 -2.74
CA TRP A 134 19.62 2.37 -2.05
C TRP A 134 18.82 1.74 -0.91
N VAL A 135 18.32 0.52 -1.08
CA VAL A 135 17.74 -0.24 0.04
C VAL A 135 18.70 -0.31 1.22
N GLN A 136 19.94 -0.71 0.96
CA GLN A 136 20.95 -0.82 2.03
C GLN A 136 21.28 0.53 2.66
N ALA A 137 21.37 1.60 1.86
CA ALA A 137 21.65 2.94 2.34
C ALA A 137 20.54 3.47 3.24
N VAL A 138 19.29 3.33 2.82
CA VAL A 138 18.10 3.74 3.58
C VAL A 138 17.96 2.89 4.83
N HIS A 139 17.98 1.56 4.72
CA HIS A 139 17.83 0.66 5.86
C HIS A 139 18.93 0.87 6.95
N ARG A 140 20.13 1.23 6.55
CA ARG A 140 21.22 1.52 7.51
C ARG A 140 20.99 2.82 8.26
N ARG A 141 20.46 3.85 7.60
CA ARG A 141 20.32 5.20 8.16
C ARG A 141 18.97 5.43 8.82
N HIS A 142 17.93 4.79 8.29
CA HIS A 142 16.54 4.88 8.72
C HIS A 142 15.93 3.47 8.85
N PRO A 143 16.40 2.63 9.79
CA PRO A 143 15.99 1.22 9.90
C PRO A 143 14.51 1.03 10.28
N HIS A 144 13.86 2.08 10.75
CA HIS A 144 12.44 2.10 11.12
C HIS A 144 11.50 2.41 9.95
N ILE A 145 12.03 2.92 8.83
CA ILE A 145 11.22 3.22 7.65
C ILE A 145 11.17 1.97 6.76
N PRO A 146 10.01 1.35 6.57
CA PRO A 146 9.86 0.19 5.70
C PRO A 146 10.06 0.57 4.24
N ILE A 147 10.72 -0.31 3.50
CA ILE A 147 10.99 -0.15 2.07
C ILE A 147 10.28 -1.27 1.32
N VAL A 148 9.37 -0.91 0.43
CA VAL A 148 8.72 -1.81 -0.53
C VAL A 148 9.35 -1.59 -1.90
N LEU A 149 9.73 -2.66 -2.56
CA LEU A 149 10.38 -2.59 -3.88
C LEU A 149 9.35 -2.71 -5.01
N MET A 150 9.58 -1.97 -6.09
CA MET A 150 8.90 -2.22 -7.37
C MET A 150 9.87 -2.91 -8.32
N THR A 151 9.47 -4.02 -8.93
CA THR A 151 10.32 -4.79 -9.85
C THR A 151 9.58 -5.24 -11.08
N ALA A 152 10.28 -5.37 -12.21
CA ALA A 152 9.70 -5.99 -13.41
C ALA A 152 9.46 -7.49 -13.18
N TYR A 153 8.45 -8.06 -13.82
CA TYR A 153 7.97 -9.45 -13.64
C TYR A 153 9.05 -10.55 -13.73
N ALA A 154 10.16 -10.28 -14.41
CA ALA A 154 11.23 -11.25 -14.62
C ALA A 154 12.28 -11.34 -13.48
N ASP A 155 12.25 -10.46 -12.49
CA ASP A 155 13.35 -10.26 -11.55
C ASP A 155 13.07 -10.71 -10.10
N VAL A 156 12.31 -11.80 -9.92
CA VAL A 156 12.03 -12.38 -8.58
C VAL A 156 13.31 -12.66 -7.79
N LYS A 157 14.39 -13.09 -8.47
CA LYS A 157 15.70 -13.30 -7.80
C LYS A 157 16.27 -12.00 -7.22
N LEU A 158 16.02 -10.90 -7.88
CA LEU A 158 16.46 -9.58 -7.45
C LEU A 158 15.60 -9.07 -6.28
N ALA A 159 14.28 -9.29 -6.32
CA ALA A 159 13.39 -9.00 -5.21
C ALA A 159 13.81 -9.74 -3.93
N VAL A 160 14.14 -11.04 -4.03
CA VAL A 160 14.67 -11.82 -2.89
C VAL A 160 15.98 -11.25 -2.35
N LYS A 161 16.86 -10.72 -3.21
CA LYS A 161 18.08 -10.01 -2.74
C LYS A 161 17.71 -8.71 -2.03
N GLY A 162 16.71 -7.98 -2.52
CA GLY A 162 16.19 -6.75 -1.90
C GLY A 162 15.69 -7.01 -0.47
N LEU A 163 14.88 -8.05 -0.27
CA LEU A 163 14.42 -8.46 1.05
C LEU A 163 15.58 -8.78 2.00
N LYS A 164 16.61 -9.50 1.53
CA LYS A 164 17.84 -9.76 2.31
C LYS A 164 18.67 -8.51 2.59
N SER A 165 18.49 -7.46 1.81
CA SER A 165 19.20 -6.17 1.95
C SER A 165 18.48 -5.18 2.86
N GLY A 166 17.27 -5.50 3.34
CA GLY A 166 16.51 -4.68 4.29
C GLY A 166 15.17 -4.14 3.76
N ALA A 167 14.75 -4.50 2.54
CA ALA A 167 13.38 -4.27 2.12
C ALA A 167 12.42 -5.21 2.87
N VAL A 168 11.20 -4.74 3.13
CA VAL A 168 10.19 -5.54 3.86
C VAL A 168 9.35 -6.38 2.92
N ASP A 169 9.08 -5.88 1.69
CA ASP A 169 8.29 -6.58 0.68
C ASP A 169 8.59 -6.05 -0.73
N PHE A 170 7.94 -6.60 -1.74
CA PHE A 170 8.05 -6.15 -3.13
C PHE A 170 6.72 -6.29 -3.88
N VAL A 171 6.57 -5.47 -4.93
CA VAL A 171 5.45 -5.49 -5.88
C VAL A 171 5.98 -5.60 -7.29
N THR A 172 5.36 -6.44 -8.13
CA THR A 172 5.76 -6.60 -9.52
C THR A 172 5.05 -5.60 -10.44
N LYS A 173 5.76 -5.06 -11.41
CA LYS A 173 5.19 -4.23 -12.49
C LYS A 173 4.77 -5.14 -13.67
N PRO A 174 3.53 -5.08 -14.20
CA PRO A 174 2.41 -4.29 -13.71
C PRO A 174 1.82 -4.87 -12.42
N TRP A 175 1.28 -4.03 -11.55
CA TRP A 175 0.67 -4.44 -10.30
C TRP A 175 -0.86 -4.47 -10.37
N ASP A 176 -1.47 -5.20 -9.45
CA ASP A 176 -2.86 -5.03 -9.06
C ASP A 176 -2.96 -3.96 -7.97
N ASN A 177 -3.93 -3.04 -8.09
CA ASN A 177 -4.06 -1.92 -7.17
C ASN A 177 -4.37 -2.37 -5.73
N HIS A 178 -5.18 -3.43 -5.55
CA HIS A 178 -5.50 -3.95 -4.22
C HIS A 178 -4.28 -4.59 -3.58
N ASP A 179 -3.48 -5.33 -4.36
CA ASP A 179 -2.25 -5.94 -3.85
C ASP A 179 -1.22 -4.89 -3.48
N LEU A 180 -1.02 -3.85 -4.30
CA LEU A 180 -0.12 -2.75 -3.98
C LEU A 180 -0.52 -2.05 -2.68
N ILE A 181 -1.81 -1.66 -2.55
CA ILE A 181 -2.32 -0.99 -1.36
C ILE A 181 -2.16 -1.89 -0.13
N ARG A 182 -2.47 -3.18 -0.25
CA ARG A 182 -2.32 -4.15 0.84
C ARG A 182 -0.88 -4.23 1.32
N VAL A 183 0.07 -4.44 0.40
CA VAL A 183 1.50 -4.56 0.71
C VAL A 183 2.03 -3.30 1.40
N LEU A 184 1.63 -2.11 0.92
CA LEU A 184 2.04 -0.84 1.52
C LEU A 184 1.47 -0.65 2.93
N LYS A 185 0.20 -0.99 3.15
CA LYS A 185 -0.44 -0.95 4.48
C LYS A 185 0.23 -1.91 5.45
N ASP A 186 0.40 -3.17 5.05
CA ASP A 186 1.05 -4.20 5.86
C ASP A 186 2.47 -3.77 6.26
N ALA A 187 3.20 -3.10 5.35
CA ALA A 187 4.54 -2.56 5.62
C ALA A 187 4.52 -1.46 6.70
N VAL A 188 3.57 -0.52 6.63
CA VAL A 188 3.44 0.55 7.64
C VAL A 188 2.99 -0.03 8.97
N ASP A 189 1.98 -0.89 8.98
CA ASP A 189 1.43 -1.49 10.18
C ASP A 189 2.50 -2.30 10.94
N ALA A 190 3.30 -3.09 10.21
CA ALA A 190 4.42 -3.83 10.81
C ALA A 190 5.50 -2.93 11.40
N SER A 191 5.74 -1.74 10.82
CA SER A 191 6.73 -0.77 11.32
C SER A 191 6.24 0.01 12.53
N THR A 192 4.92 0.17 12.68
CA THR A 192 4.28 0.90 13.77
C THR A 192 3.87 -0.02 14.93
N GLU A 193 4.00 -1.34 14.78
CA GLU A 193 3.67 -2.28 15.85
C GLU A 193 4.54 -1.99 17.09
N VAL A 194 3.90 -1.52 18.15
CA VAL A 194 4.55 -1.28 19.44
C VAL A 194 4.87 -2.61 20.06
N VAL A 195 6.11 -3.07 19.87
CA VAL A 195 6.60 -4.28 20.55
C VAL A 195 6.76 -3.94 22.04
N PRO A 196 6.10 -4.68 22.96
CA PRO A 196 6.29 -4.48 24.39
C PRO A 196 7.79 -4.53 24.76
N LEU A 197 8.24 -3.61 25.62
CA LEU A 197 9.64 -3.50 26.02
C LEU A 197 10.21 -4.83 26.51
N GLU A 198 9.41 -5.62 27.21
CA GLU A 198 9.77 -6.93 27.71
C GLU A 198 10.12 -7.93 26.59
N LYS A 199 9.35 -7.89 25.51
CA LYS A 199 9.60 -8.71 24.30
C LYS A 199 10.87 -8.30 23.57
N MET A 200 11.09 -6.97 23.43
CA MET A 200 12.34 -6.44 22.86
C MET A 200 13.56 -6.82 23.70
N GLU A 201 13.46 -6.73 25.02
CA GLU A 201 14.53 -7.14 25.92
C GLU A 201 14.83 -8.66 25.80
N GLU A 202 13.82 -9.52 25.74
CA GLU A 202 14.01 -10.96 25.54
C GLU A 202 14.69 -11.28 24.21
N GLU A 203 14.25 -10.67 23.12
CA GLU A 203 14.89 -10.88 21.81
C GLU A 203 16.34 -10.40 21.77
N HIS A 204 16.60 -9.24 22.38
CA HIS A 204 17.96 -8.72 22.47
C HIS A 204 18.86 -9.65 23.28
N VAL A 205 18.38 -10.11 24.41
CA VAL A 205 19.09 -11.08 25.26
C VAL A 205 19.39 -12.37 24.49
N ARG A 206 18.42 -12.94 23.77
CA ARG A 206 18.61 -14.15 22.96
C ARG A 206 19.67 -13.93 21.89
N LYS A 207 19.60 -12.83 21.13
CA LYS A 207 20.59 -12.47 20.10
C LYS A 207 22.02 -12.36 20.65
N VAL A 208 22.20 -11.78 21.85
CA VAL A 208 23.50 -11.65 22.48
C VAL A 208 24.04 -13.01 22.95
N VAL A 209 23.18 -13.87 23.54
CA VAL A 209 23.55 -15.22 23.95
C VAL A 209 23.98 -16.07 22.73
N ASP A 210 23.24 -16.00 21.64
CA ASP A 210 23.58 -16.71 20.38
C ASP A 210 24.92 -16.20 19.82
N LYS A 211 25.13 -14.88 19.80
CA LYS A 211 26.39 -14.26 19.39
C LYS A 211 27.58 -14.69 20.27
N CYS A 212 27.32 -15.03 21.53
CA CYS A 212 28.31 -15.57 22.44
C CYS A 212 28.40 -17.12 22.39
N HIS A 213 27.76 -17.76 21.41
CA HIS A 213 27.73 -19.23 21.28
C HIS A 213 27.25 -19.94 22.55
N GLY A 214 26.23 -19.35 23.22
CA GLY A 214 25.67 -19.91 24.47
C GLY A 214 26.47 -19.62 25.74
N ASN A 215 27.58 -18.89 25.67
CA ASN A 215 28.40 -18.53 26.84
C ASN A 215 27.69 -17.45 27.67
N ILE A 216 26.99 -17.91 28.74
CA ILE A 216 26.18 -17.07 29.62
C ILE A 216 27.03 -16.02 30.37
N SER A 217 28.26 -16.36 30.79
CA SER A 217 29.14 -15.42 31.47
C SER A 217 29.54 -14.25 30.57
N LYS A 218 29.93 -14.55 29.34
CA LYS A 218 30.28 -13.54 28.34
C LYS A 218 29.08 -12.71 27.88
N ALA A 219 27.93 -13.35 27.74
CA ALA A 219 26.67 -12.65 27.39
C ALA A 219 26.22 -11.70 28.51
N ALA A 220 26.32 -12.12 29.77
CA ALA A 220 25.98 -11.31 30.94
C ALA A 220 26.90 -10.08 31.05
N GLU A 221 28.20 -10.25 30.78
CA GLU A 221 29.17 -9.16 30.73
C GLU A 221 28.83 -8.15 29.63
N LEU A 222 28.57 -8.62 28.41
CA LEU A 222 28.19 -7.75 27.26
C LEU A 222 26.87 -7.03 27.47
N LEU A 223 25.94 -7.61 28.21
CA LEU A 223 24.64 -7.01 28.52
C LEU A 223 24.67 -6.16 29.80
N GLU A 224 25.83 -6.07 30.48
CA GLU A 224 26.03 -5.35 31.77
C GLU A 224 25.00 -5.76 32.85
N ILE A 225 24.59 -7.04 32.86
CA ILE A 225 23.68 -7.61 33.86
C ILE A 225 24.29 -8.80 34.57
N SER A 226 23.74 -9.11 35.75
CA SER A 226 24.15 -10.34 36.47
C SER A 226 23.71 -11.61 35.74
N ARG A 227 24.47 -12.70 35.87
CA ARG A 227 24.09 -14.02 35.35
C ARG A 227 22.70 -14.48 35.81
N GLN A 228 22.35 -14.20 37.06
CA GLN A 228 21.02 -14.52 37.59
C GLN A 228 19.91 -13.77 36.85
N ARG A 229 20.11 -12.48 36.57
CA ARG A 229 19.15 -11.67 35.79
C ARG A 229 19.04 -12.17 34.36
N LEU A 230 20.16 -12.62 33.77
CA LEU A 230 20.19 -13.20 32.44
C LEU A 230 19.39 -14.52 32.40
N TYR A 231 19.57 -15.41 33.34
CA TYR A 231 18.78 -16.66 33.42
C TYR A 231 17.29 -16.37 33.57
N LYS A 232 16.90 -15.43 34.43
CA LYS A 232 15.49 -15.02 34.58
C LYS A 232 14.87 -14.53 33.28
N LYS A 233 15.64 -13.75 32.46
CA LYS A 233 15.17 -13.26 31.17
C LYS A 233 15.12 -14.33 30.06
N LEU A 234 15.86 -15.43 30.23
CA LEU A 234 15.82 -16.59 29.32
C LEU A 234 14.74 -17.61 29.73
N GLY A 235 13.98 -17.36 30.81
CA GLY A 235 12.94 -18.28 31.30
C GLY A 235 13.51 -19.55 31.95
N LYS A 236 14.72 -19.49 32.48
CA LYS A 236 15.42 -20.59 33.14
C LYS A 236 15.66 -20.29 34.62
#